data_d41c5e7a65d42521b501044ae1fe4d70
#
_entry.id   d41c5e7a65d42521b501044ae1fe4d70
#
_cell.length_a   1.000
_cell.length_b   1.000
_cell.length_c   1.000
_cell.angle_alpha   90.00
_cell.angle_beta   90.00
_cell.angle_gamma   90.00
#
_symmetry.space_group_name_H-M   'P 1'
#
loop_
_entity.id
_entity.type
_entity.pdbx_description
1 polymer ?
#
loop_
_entity_poly.entity_id
_entity_poly.type
_entity_poly.pdbx_seq_one_letter_code
_entity_poly.pdbx_strand_id
1 'polypeptide(L)'
;MLEQCFAERGLVYSRFNYFPTIAEYTAILERNGLRPDYAALFDRPTPQSPGKTVVDWIEMFVREPFRGMDEKLKAEILQEAENRLRPKLCKDGRWIIDYVRIRVRARKL
;
A
#
# COMPACT_ATOMS: atom_id res chain seq x y z
N MET A 1 3.57 7.93 3.17
CA MET A 1 2.91 9.24 3.00
C MET A 1 1.78 9.48 4.00
N LEU A 2 0.84 8.57 4.12
CA LEU A 2 -0.25 8.72 5.10
C LEU A 2 0.27 8.76 6.53
N GLU A 3 1.25 7.95 6.87
CA GLU A 3 1.85 7.97 8.20
C GLU A 3 2.41 9.35 8.54
N GLN A 4 3.03 10.01 7.57
CA GLN A 4 3.58 11.33 7.75
C GLN A 4 2.47 12.37 7.94
N CYS A 5 1.40 12.29 7.17
CA CYS A 5 0.25 13.19 7.31
C CYS A 5 -0.40 13.04 8.69
N PHE A 6 -0.52 11.80 9.17
CA PHE A 6 -1.05 11.52 10.51
C PHE A 6 -0.14 12.08 11.59
N ALA A 7 1.17 11.81 11.48
CA ALA A 7 2.15 12.26 12.47
C ALA A 7 2.18 13.78 12.62
N GLU A 8 2.10 14.50 11.51
CA GLU A 8 2.09 15.97 11.50
C GLU A 8 0.87 16.54 12.20
N ARG A 9 -0.20 15.77 12.34
CA ARG A 9 -1.42 16.16 13.06
C ARG A 9 -1.51 15.57 14.46
N GLY A 10 -0.44 14.91 14.94
CA GLY A 10 -0.42 14.27 16.24
C GLY A 10 -1.31 13.04 16.34
N LEU A 11 -1.63 12.43 15.20
CA LEU A 11 -2.46 11.24 15.12
C LEU A 11 -1.63 9.97 14.99
N VAL A 12 -2.17 8.86 15.51
CA VAL A 12 -1.53 7.54 15.39
C VAL A 12 -2.05 6.84 14.14
N TYR A 13 -1.13 6.39 13.29
CA TYR A 13 -1.46 5.60 12.11
C TYR A 13 -1.44 4.11 12.48
N SER A 14 -2.61 3.47 12.43
CA SER A 14 -2.73 2.04 12.72
C SER A 14 -2.31 1.22 11.50
N ARG A 15 -1.12 0.63 11.55
CA ARG A 15 -0.67 -0.26 10.49
C ARG A 15 -1.45 -1.56 10.53
N PHE A 16 -1.99 -1.94 9.40
CA PHE A 16 -2.80 -3.16 9.24
C PHE A 16 -2.31 -4.04 8.11
N ASN A 17 -1.38 -3.54 7.28
CA ASN A 17 -0.81 -4.27 6.16
C ASN A 17 0.53 -4.88 6.54
N TYR A 18 0.80 -6.05 5.99
CA TYR A 18 2.09 -6.72 6.13
C TYR A 18 2.72 -6.87 4.76
N PHE A 19 3.88 -6.23 4.58
CA PHE A 19 4.64 -6.28 3.34
C PHE A 19 6.00 -6.94 3.61
N PRO A 20 6.06 -8.26 3.55
CA PRO A 20 7.31 -8.97 3.86
C PRO A 20 8.34 -8.83 2.76
N THR A 21 9.61 -8.95 3.14
CA THR A 21 10.69 -9.17 2.18
C THR A 21 10.62 -10.63 1.70
N ILE A 22 11.38 -10.96 0.66
CA ILE A 22 11.48 -12.34 0.19
C ILE A 22 12.00 -13.23 1.31
N ALA A 23 13.03 -12.79 2.04
CA ALA A 23 13.61 -13.56 3.12
C ALA A 23 12.61 -13.83 4.24
N GLU A 24 11.87 -12.80 4.66
CA GLU A 24 10.87 -12.94 5.71
C GLU A 24 9.75 -13.91 5.31
N TYR A 25 9.24 -13.77 4.10
CA TYR A 25 8.12 -14.58 3.63
C TYR A 25 8.52 -16.04 3.45
N THR A 26 9.67 -16.29 2.83
CA THR A 26 10.15 -17.67 2.62
C THR A 26 10.51 -18.35 3.93
N ALA A 27 11.03 -17.60 4.90
CA ALA A 27 11.30 -18.13 6.23
C ALA A 27 10.01 -18.60 6.92
N ILE A 28 8.94 -17.84 6.79
CA ILE A 28 7.62 -18.23 7.33
C ILE A 28 7.13 -19.53 6.67
N LEU A 29 7.27 -19.63 5.35
CA LEU A 29 6.88 -20.85 4.64
C LEU A 29 7.65 -22.07 5.13
N GLU A 30 8.96 -21.94 5.28
CA GLU A 30 9.80 -23.05 5.75
C GLU A 30 9.42 -23.47 7.17
N ARG A 31 9.16 -22.52 8.07
CA ARG A 31 8.75 -22.82 9.43
C ARG A 31 7.39 -23.54 9.49
N ASN A 32 6.60 -23.44 8.45
CA ASN A 32 5.29 -24.07 8.38
C ASN A 32 5.25 -25.32 7.50
N GLY A 33 6.41 -25.92 7.25
CA GLY A 33 6.48 -27.20 6.52
C GLY A 33 6.34 -27.07 5.02
N LEU A 34 6.60 -25.89 4.45
CA LEU A 34 6.57 -25.65 3.02
C LEU A 34 7.99 -25.40 2.52
N ARG A 35 8.28 -25.91 1.32
CA ARG A 35 9.57 -25.67 0.68
C ARG A 35 9.39 -24.70 -0.48
N PRO A 36 9.81 -23.43 -0.32
CA PRO A 36 9.76 -22.50 -1.43
C PRO A 36 10.81 -22.87 -2.47
N ASP A 37 10.39 -23.01 -3.71
CA ASP A 37 11.29 -23.33 -4.82
C ASP A 37 11.33 -22.24 -5.89
N TYR A 38 10.61 -21.16 -5.67
CA TYR A 38 10.66 -19.98 -6.53
C TYR A 38 10.14 -18.77 -5.73
N ALA A 39 10.84 -17.66 -5.80
CA ALA A 39 10.40 -16.40 -5.20
C ALA A 39 10.89 -15.23 -6.05
N ALA A 40 10.03 -14.26 -6.27
CA ALA A 40 10.36 -13.03 -6.98
C ALA A 40 9.67 -11.85 -6.34
N LEU A 41 10.40 -10.73 -6.21
CA LEU A 41 9.87 -9.45 -5.79
C LEU A 41 10.13 -8.48 -6.95
N PHE A 42 9.09 -7.82 -7.43
CA PHE A 42 9.23 -6.97 -8.62
C PHE A 42 8.24 -5.81 -8.58
N ASP A 43 8.65 -4.69 -9.20
CA ASP A 43 7.80 -3.53 -9.36
C ASP A 43 6.73 -3.81 -10.39
N ARG A 44 5.51 -3.39 -10.08
CA ARG A 44 4.39 -3.50 -11.01
C ARG A 44 3.57 -2.22 -11.01
N PRO A 45 4.08 -1.15 -11.63
CA PRO A 45 3.31 0.09 -11.73
C PRO A 45 2.00 -0.17 -12.48
N THR A 46 0.90 0.29 -11.90
CA THR A 46 -0.43 0.00 -12.40
C THR A 46 -1.23 1.28 -12.57
N PRO A 47 -1.62 1.65 -13.80
CA PRO A 47 -2.42 2.86 -14.00
C PRO A 47 -3.82 2.69 -13.43
N GLN A 48 -4.30 3.76 -12.76
CA GLN A 48 -5.68 3.86 -12.34
C GLN A 48 -6.59 4.05 -13.54
N SER A 49 -7.87 3.72 -13.39
CA SER A 49 -8.87 4.02 -14.40
C SER A 49 -8.95 5.53 -14.65
N PRO A 50 -9.28 5.97 -15.88
CA PRO A 50 -9.40 7.39 -16.17
C PRO A 50 -10.33 8.11 -15.18
N GLY A 51 -9.89 9.25 -14.67
CA GLY A 51 -10.63 10.04 -13.70
C GLY A 51 -10.48 9.59 -12.26
N LYS A 52 -9.82 8.48 -12.00
CA LYS A 52 -9.54 8.00 -10.64
C LYS A 52 -8.17 8.50 -10.16
N THR A 53 -8.07 8.78 -8.87
CA THR A 53 -6.84 9.28 -8.24
C THR A 53 -6.33 8.30 -7.19
N VAL A 54 -5.25 8.68 -6.51
CA VAL A 54 -4.74 7.89 -5.38
C VAL A 54 -5.74 7.85 -4.24
N VAL A 55 -6.59 8.87 -4.09
CA VAL A 55 -7.62 8.90 -3.05
C VAL A 55 -8.61 7.75 -3.23
N ASP A 56 -9.01 7.47 -4.47
CA ASP A 56 -9.90 6.34 -4.77
C ASP A 56 -9.26 5.02 -4.33
N TRP A 57 -7.96 4.87 -4.58
CA TRP A 57 -7.21 3.69 -4.16
C TRP A 57 -7.15 3.57 -2.64
N ILE A 58 -6.85 4.69 -1.95
CA ILE A 58 -6.77 4.71 -0.48
C ILE A 58 -8.13 4.34 0.13
N GLU A 59 -9.22 4.91 -0.38
CA GLU A 59 -10.55 4.62 0.12
C GLU A 59 -10.97 3.17 -0.08
N MET A 60 -10.45 2.52 -1.10
CA MET A 60 -10.73 1.12 -1.37
C MET A 60 -9.92 0.18 -0.46
N PHE A 61 -8.64 0.46 -0.26
CA PHE A 61 -7.71 -0.48 0.39
C PHE A 61 -7.20 -0.06 1.75
N VAL A 62 -7.29 1.20 2.12
CA VAL A 62 -6.71 1.74 3.36
C VAL A 62 -7.79 2.35 4.23
N ARG A 63 -8.72 1.53 4.71
CA ARG A 63 -9.86 2.01 5.52
C ARG A 63 -9.56 2.04 7.01
N GLU A 64 -8.80 1.06 7.49
CA GLU A 64 -8.61 0.87 8.92
C GLU A 64 -8.05 2.10 9.65
N PRO A 65 -7.01 2.78 9.14
CA PRO A 65 -6.48 3.96 9.84
C PRO A 65 -7.49 5.10 9.98
N PHE A 66 -8.51 5.13 9.14
CA PHE A 66 -9.53 6.19 9.14
C PHE A 66 -10.79 5.82 9.90
N ARG A 67 -10.85 4.63 10.50
CA ARG A 67 -12.04 4.18 11.21
C ARG A 67 -12.37 5.11 12.37
N GLY A 68 -13.62 5.57 12.42
CA GLY A 68 -14.08 6.46 13.48
C GLY A 68 -13.60 7.90 13.37
N MET A 69 -12.89 8.24 12.31
CA MET A 69 -12.37 9.58 12.11
C MET A 69 -13.46 10.51 11.58
N ASP A 70 -13.43 11.77 12.02
CA ASP A 70 -14.30 12.82 11.50
C ASP A 70 -14.12 12.96 9.99
N GLU A 71 -15.23 13.07 9.26
CA GLU A 71 -15.21 13.11 7.80
C GLU A 71 -14.43 14.31 7.24
N LYS A 72 -14.51 15.45 7.91
CA LYS A 72 -13.78 16.64 7.49
C LYS A 72 -12.28 16.45 7.64
N LEU A 73 -11.85 15.88 8.75
CA LEU A 73 -10.44 15.59 8.99
C LEU A 73 -9.91 14.56 8.00
N LYS A 74 -10.70 13.51 7.73
CA LYS A 74 -10.36 12.51 6.73
C LYS A 74 -10.16 13.13 5.36
N ALA A 75 -11.09 14.00 4.95
CA ALA A 75 -11.00 14.68 3.66
C ALA A 75 -9.74 15.54 3.55
N GLU A 76 -9.36 16.23 4.63
CA GLU A 76 -8.15 17.04 4.65
C GLU A 76 -6.88 16.19 4.49
N ILE A 77 -6.82 15.07 5.20
CA ILE A 77 -5.68 14.15 5.11
C ILE A 77 -5.56 13.55 3.72
N LEU A 78 -6.67 13.10 3.14
CA LEU A 78 -6.68 12.51 1.81
C LEU A 78 -6.27 13.53 0.73
N GLN A 79 -6.75 14.76 0.85
CA GLN A 79 -6.39 15.81 -0.09
C GLN A 79 -4.89 16.15 0.00
N GLU A 80 -4.36 16.21 1.21
CA GLU A 80 -2.94 16.46 1.41
C GLU A 80 -2.08 15.33 0.86
N ALA A 81 -2.48 14.08 1.09
CA ALA A 81 -1.77 12.93 0.54
C ALA A 81 -1.77 12.95 -0.99
N GLU A 82 -2.92 13.29 -1.60
CA GLU A 82 -3.01 13.42 -3.06
C GLU A 82 -2.04 14.49 -3.57
N ASN A 83 -2.04 15.65 -2.93
CA ASN A 83 -1.16 16.74 -3.35
C ASN A 83 0.32 16.38 -3.26
N ARG A 84 0.71 15.67 -2.19
CA ARG A 84 2.11 15.26 -2.00
C ARG A 84 2.53 14.13 -2.93
N LEU A 85 1.62 13.25 -3.30
CA LEU A 85 1.91 12.12 -4.17
C LEU A 85 1.82 12.45 -5.66
N ARG A 86 1.12 13.51 -6.02
CA ARG A 86 0.92 13.89 -7.43
C ARG A 86 2.23 13.97 -8.22
N PRO A 87 3.30 14.63 -7.73
CA PRO A 87 4.55 14.69 -8.50
C PRO A 87 5.21 13.34 -8.73
N LYS A 88 4.94 12.37 -7.85
CA LYS A 88 5.56 11.04 -7.91
C LYS A 88 4.74 10.03 -8.70
N LEU A 89 3.42 10.08 -8.58
CA LEU A 89 2.54 9.04 -9.09
C LEU A 89 1.62 9.48 -10.22
N CYS A 90 1.52 10.78 -10.51
CA CYS A 90 0.65 11.26 -11.58
C CYS A 90 1.48 11.72 -12.77
N LYS A 91 1.25 11.09 -13.94
CA LYS A 91 1.89 11.45 -15.21
C LYS A 91 0.84 11.77 -16.23
N ASP A 92 0.95 12.95 -16.86
CA ASP A 92 0.05 13.37 -17.94
C ASP A 92 -1.43 13.24 -17.55
N GLY A 93 -1.74 13.63 -16.30
CA GLY A 93 -3.11 13.57 -15.79
C GLY A 93 -3.58 12.18 -15.40
N ARG A 94 -2.72 11.16 -15.48
CA ARG A 94 -3.06 9.79 -15.11
C ARG A 94 -2.30 9.33 -13.88
N TRP A 95 -3.01 8.79 -12.91
CA TRP A 95 -2.42 8.24 -11.71
C TRP A 95 -1.93 6.81 -11.95
N ILE A 96 -0.70 6.54 -11.50
CA ILE A 96 -0.07 5.23 -11.61
C ILE A 96 0.31 4.79 -10.20
N ILE A 97 -0.25 3.67 -9.75
CA ILE A 97 0.04 3.14 -8.42
C ILE A 97 1.31 2.31 -8.49
N ASP A 98 2.22 2.55 -7.56
CA ASP A 98 3.54 1.91 -7.50
C ASP A 98 3.52 0.57 -6.78
N TYR A 99 2.75 -0.38 -7.30
CA TYR A 99 2.69 -1.72 -6.72
C TYR A 99 4.05 -2.41 -6.76
N VAL A 100 4.34 -3.10 -5.67
CA VAL A 100 5.43 -4.07 -5.62
C VAL A 100 4.80 -5.42 -5.32
N ARG A 101 5.09 -6.41 -6.15
CA ARG A 101 4.49 -7.73 -6.04
C ARG A 101 5.51 -8.75 -5.61
N ILE A 102 5.06 -9.66 -4.71
CA ILE A 102 5.83 -10.86 -4.38
C ILE A 102 5.10 -12.05 -4.99
N ARG A 103 5.87 -12.90 -5.66
CA ARG A 103 5.34 -14.13 -6.26
C ARG A 103 6.15 -15.29 -5.73
N VAL A 104 5.49 -16.30 -5.18
CA VAL A 104 6.16 -17.43 -4.55
C VAL A 104 5.48 -18.72 -4.99
N ARG A 105 6.31 -19.74 -5.22
CA ARG A 105 5.85 -21.10 -5.38
C ARG A 105 6.47 -21.95 -4.29
N ALA A 106 5.68 -22.79 -3.64
CA ALA A 106 6.15 -23.63 -2.57
C ALA A 106 5.50 -25.01 -2.63
N ARG A 107 6.21 -26.01 -2.15
CA ARG A 107 5.74 -27.40 -2.06
C ARG A 107 5.57 -27.78 -0.61
N LYS A 108 4.53 -28.55 -0.33
CA LYS A 108 4.35 -29.12 1.00
C LYS A 108 5.36 -30.26 1.20
N LEU A 109 6.04 -30.24 2.31
CA LEU A 109 6.96 -31.30 2.69
C LEU A 109 6.24 -32.50 3.28
#